data_ba294dd712ba3d2707e706eda6f48703
#
_entry.id   ba294dd712ba3d2707e706eda6f48703
#
_cell.length_a   1.000
_cell.length_b   1.000
_cell.length_c   1.000
_cell.angle_alpha   90.00
_cell.angle_beta   90.00
_cell.angle_gamma   90.00
#
_symmetry.space_group_name_H-M   'P 1'
#
loop_
_entity.id
_entity.type
_entity.pdbx_description
1 polymer ?
#
loop_
_entity_poly.entity_id
_entity_poly.type
_entity_poly.pdbx_seq_one_letter_code
_entity_poly.pdbx_strand_id
1 'polypeptide(L)'
;GYVKNAQRTPLGMISSQRPCSRCGGKGKIITNPCSACHGAGRVSVSKTVNVTIPAGIDDGQTLQVRGQGHSGLNGGPAGDLHVTVQVRPDPIFVRDEYDIHTEIPITYGQAVLGSEVTVPCIDGKVKLTIPEGTQSGTVFRLRNKGVKRLNRTDRGDQFVTVNVEVPKNLNKAQKDLLSKFEASLGENNYNKRKSFFDKVKKNLTVISDNIRIYNSSKKIPAGLSLRSA
;
A
#
# COMPACT_ATOMS: atom_id res chain seq x y z
N GLY A 1 -42.86 5.32 -37.12
CA GLY A 1 -41.83 6.14 -36.58
C GLY A 1 -41.40 7.32 -37.48
N TYR A 2 -41.25 7.11 -38.79
CA TYR A 2 -40.80 8.14 -39.72
C TYR A 2 -41.82 8.37 -40.82
N VAL A 3 -41.95 9.62 -41.24
CA VAL A 3 -42.81 10.02 -42.42
C VAL A 3 -41.88 10.30 -43.58
N LYS A 4 -42.14 9.64 -44.72
CA LYS A 4 -41.43 9.92 -45.96
C LYS A 4 -42.13 11.06 -46.68
N ASN A 5 -41.45 12.13 -46.97
CA ASN A 5 -41.90 13.20 -47.85
C ASN A 5 -41.15 13.09 -49.19
N ALA A 6 -41.87 12.86 -50.23
CA ALA A 6 -41.34 12.92 -51.60
C ALA A 6 -41.75 14.27 -52.26
N GLN A 7 -40.77 15.08 -52.61
CA GLN A 7 -40.97 16.31 -53.38
C GLN A 7 -40.41 16.14 -54.77
N ARG A 8 -41.24 16.51 -55.76
CA ARG A 8 -40.86 16.52 -57.18
C ARG A 8 -40.19 17.86 -57.50
N THR A 9 -38.90 17.79 -57.77
CA THR A 9 -38.16 18.99 -58.24
C THR A 9 -37.82 18.87 -59.70
N PRO A 10 -37.46 19.98 -60.38
CA PRO A 10 -37.10 19.96 -61.81
C PRO A 10 -35.97 19.04 -62.18
N LEU A 11 -35.15 18.60 -61.13
CA LEU A 11 -34.00 17.71 -61.25
C LEU A 11 -34.29 16.24 -60.83
N GLY A 12 -35.56 15.89 -60.51
CA GLY A 12 -35.94 14.56 -60.09
C GLY A 12 -36.74 14.53 -58.77
N MET A 13 -37.09 13.33 -58.31
CA MET A 13 -37.78 13.12 -57.00
C MET A 13 -36.77 13.03 -55.85
N ILE A 14 -36.86 13.98 -54.94
CA ILE A 14 -36.08 13.94 -53.68
C ILE A 14 -37.00 13.40 -52.58
N SER A 15 -36.61 12.29 -51.97
CA SER A 15 -37.31 11.75 -50.79
C SER A 15 -36.55 12.07 -49.51
N SER A 16 -37.18 12.73 -48.57
CA SER A 16 -36.66 13.01 -47.25
C SER A 16 -37.46 12.24 -46.19
N GLN A 17 -36.76 11.70 -45.16
CA GLN A 17 -37.41 11.07 -44.03
C GLN A 17 -37.30 12.01 -42.83
N ARG A 18 -38.41 12.27 -42.16
CA ARG A 18 -38.45 13.03 -40.90
C ARG A 18 -39.16 12.25 -39.82
N PRO A 19 -38.79 12.41 -38.53
CA PRO A 19 -39.50 11.78 -37.42
C PRO A 19 -40.97 12.20 -37.45
N CYS A 20 -41.88 11.26 -37.18
CA CYS A 20 -43.31 11.55 -37.11
C CYS A 20 -43.58 12.50 -35.91
N SER A 21 -44.28 13.61 -36.15
CA SER A 21 -44.59 14.61 -35.10
C SER A 21 -45.44 14.07 -33.96
N ARG A 22 -46.25 13.03 -34.19
CA ARG A 22 -47.10 12.43 -33.15
C ARG A 22 -46.34 11.44 -32.24
N CYS A 23 -45.35 10.72 -32.73
CA CYS A 23 -44.64 9.69 -31.95
C CYS A 23 -43.14 10.01 -31.77
N GLY A 24 -42.64 11.13 -32.30
CA GLY A 24 -41.22 11.53 -32.19
C GLY A 24 -40.22 10.45 -32.70
N GLY A 25 -40.62 9.68 -33.74
CA GLY A 25 -39.78 8.59 -34.24
C GLY A 25 -39.99 7.22 -33.56
N LYS A 26 -40.69 7.16 -32.44
CA LYS A 26 -40.83 5.92 -31.63
C LYS A 26 -41.74 4.84 -32.25
N GLY A 27 -42.63 5.19 -33.19
CA GLY A 27 -43.54 4.27 -33.86
C GLY A 27 -44.74 3.83 -33.02
N LYS A 28 -44.80 4.18 -31.75
CA LYS A 28 -45.92 3.88 -30.81
C LYS A 28 -46.32 5.16 -30.09
N ILE A 29 -47.60 5.29 -29.77
CA ILE A 29 -48.17 6.38 -29.01
C ILE A 29 -48.82 5.78 -27.78
N ILE A 30 -48.51 6.32 -26.62
CA ILE A 30 -49.10 5.90 -25.33
C ILE A 30 -50.33 6.80 -25.13
N THR A 31 -51.52 6.22 -25.28
CA THR A 31 -52.78 6.94 -25.08
C THR A 31 -53.13 7.12 -23.62
N ASN A 32 -52.84 6.11 -22.81
CA ASN A 32 -53.07 6.13 -21.34
C ASN A 32 -51.76 5.91 -20.63
N PRO A 33 -51.00 6.95 -20.25
CA PRO A 33 -49.76 6.80 -19.53
C PRO A 33 -49.99 6.26 -18.13
N CYS A 34 -49.18 5.27 -17.67
CA CYS A 34 -49.19 4.75 -16.32
C CYS A 34 -48.82 5.85 -15.32
N SER A 35 -49.53 5.95 -14.18
CA SER A 35 -49.28 6.95 -13.14
C SER A 35 -47.87 6.82 -12.48
N ALA A 36 -47.31 5.63 -12.46
CA ALA A 36 -46.01 5.40 -11.88
C ALA A 36 -44.83 5.71 -12.81
N CYS A 37 -44.94 5.43 -14.13
CA CYS A 37 -43.82 5.61 -15.05
C CYS A 37 -44.08 6.70 -16.13
N HIS A 38 -45.27 7.29 -16.17
CA HIS A 38 -45.68 8.35 -17.13
C HIS A 38 -45.33 8.03 -18.60
N GLY A 39 -45.37 6.76 -18.97
CA GLY A 39 -45.02 6.31 -20.31
C GLY A 39 -43.52 5.97 -20.50
N ALA A 40 -42.66 6.11 -19.49
CA ALA A 40 -41.25 5.77 -19.59
C ALA A 40 -40.99 4.24 -19.64
N GLY A 41 -41.97 3.43 -19.24
CA GLY A 41 -41.87 1.96 -19.20
C GLY A 41 -40.99 1.41 -18.08
N ARG A 42 -40.47 2.27 -17.19
CA ARG A 42 -39.61 1.93 -16.06
C ARG A 42 -39.97 2.74 -14.82
N VAL A 43 -39.82 2.13 -13.68
CA VAL A 43 -40.00 2.76 -12.38
C VAL A 43 -38.69 2.52 -11.59
N SER A 44 -38.25 3.53 -10.87
CA SER A 44 -37.12 3.39 -9.95
C SER A 44 -37.59 2.71 -8.68
N VAL A 45 -36.97 1.59 -8.34
CA VAL A 45 -37.27 0.81 -7.13
C VAL A 45 -35.99 0.60 -6.35
N SER A 46 -36.01 0.87 -5.05
CA SER A 46 -34.90 0.54 -4.17
C SER A 46 -34.93 -0.94 -3.83
N LYS A 47 -33.81 -1.65 -4.06
CA LYS A 47 -33.66 -3.07 -3.74
C LYS A 47 -32.41 -3.27 -2.91
N THR A 48 -32.52 -4.01 -1.81
CA THR A 48 -31.36 -4.44 -1.04
C THR A 48 -30.76 -5.70 -1.64
N VAL A 49 -29.48 -5.69 -1.94
CA VAL A 49 -28.74 -6.84 -2.45
C VAL A 49 -27.70 -7.25 -1.43
N ASN A 50 -27.75 -8.50 -0.96
CA ASN A 50 -26.75 -9.06 -0.08
C ASN A 50 -25.58 -9.57 -0.93
N VAL A 51 -24.37 -9.04 -0.64
CA VAL A 51 -23.13 -9.42 -1.33
C VAL A 51 -22.20 -10.07 -0.33
N THR A 52 -21.81 -11.31 -0.58
CA THR A 52 -20.81 -12.00 0.23
C THR A 52 -19.41 -11.64 -0.25
N ILE A 53 -18.66 -10.96 0.61
CA ILE A 53 -17.27 -10.59 0.32
C ILE A 53 -16.37 -11.75 0.75
N PRO A 54 -15.60 -12.37 -0.17
CA PRO A 54 -14.70 -13.47 0.19
C PRO A 54 -13.52 -12.94 1.02
N ALA A 55 -13.10 -13.74 2.00
CA ALA A 55 -11.91 -13.43 2.79
C ALA A 55 -10.66 -13.42 1.90
N GLY A 56 -9.81 -12.42 2.10
CA GLY A 56 -8.58 -12.24 1.32
C GLY A 56 -8.73 -11.36 0.09
N ILE A 57 -9.91 -10.80 -0.16
CA ILE A 57 -10.11 -9.84 -1.26
C ILE A 57 -9.14 -8.67 -1.11
N ASP A 58 -8.68 -8.14 -2.23
CA ASP A 58 -7.77 -7.02 -2.27
C ASP A 58 -8.47 -5.70 -2.58
N ASP A 59 -7.77 -4.59 -2.34
CA ASP A 59 -8.27 -3.26 -2.67
C ASP A 59 -8.50 -3.11 -4.17
N GLY A 60 -9.60 -2.43 -4.55
CA GLY A 60 -9.97 -2.23 -5.95
C GLY A 60 -10.53 -3.45 -6.67
N GLN A 61 -10.58 -4.64 -6.04
CA GLN A 61 -11.17 -5.81 -6.68
C GLN A 61 -12.68 -5.65 -6.84
N THR A 62 -13.20 -6.11 -7.98
CA THR A 62 -14.62 -6.02 -8.33
C THR A 62 -15.27 -7.40 -8.29
N LEU A 63 -16.36 -7.48 -7.51
CA LEU A 63 -17.24 -8.65 -7.44
C LEU A 63 -18.40 -8.46 -8.41
N GLN A 64 -18.67 -9.46 -9.23
CA GLN A 64 -19.82 -9.48 -10.14
C GLN A 64 -20.97 -10.27 -9.52
N VAL A 65 -22.11 -9.63 -9.33
CA VAL A 65 -23.35 -10.28 -8.87
C VAL A 65 -24.31 -10.37 -10.05
N ARG A 66 -24.45 -11.57 -10.59
CA ARG A 66 -25.21 -11.82 -11.82
C ARG A 66 -26.71 -11.53 -11.64
N GLY A 67 -27.31 -10.87 -12.64
CA GLY A 67 -28.73 -10.60 -12.69
C GLY A 67 -29.25 -9.61 -11.63
N GLN A 68 -28.37 -8.92 -10.90
CA GLN A 68 -28.75 -7.94 -9.87
C GLN A 68 -28.55 -6.47 -10.33
N GLY A 69 -28.20 -6.27 -11.59
CA GLY A 69 -28.11 -4.94 -12.19
C GLY A 69 -29.46 -4.40 -12.65
N HIS A 70 -29.42 -3.41 -13.53
CA HIS A 70 -30.64 -2.82 -14.08
C HIS A 70 -31.46 -3.81 -14.91
N SER A 71 -32.78 -3.72 -14.79
CA SER A 71 -33.71 -4.49 -15.65
C SER A 71 -33.49 -4.21 -17.11
N GLY A 72 -33.53 -5.24 -17.96
CA GLY A 72 -33.42 -5.12 -19.40
C GLY A 72 -34.57 -4.32 -20.00
N LEU A 73 -34.38 -3.82 -21.22
CA LEU A 73 -35.40 -3.15 -21.99
C LEU A 73 -36.38 -4.18 -22.57
N ASN A 74 -37.68 -3.83 -22.62
CA ASN A 74 -38.73 -4.63 -23.31
C ASN A 74 -38.81 -6.10 -22.81
N GLY A 75 -38.62 -6.33 -21.52
CA GLY A 75 -38.65 -7.70 -20.96
C GLY A 75 -37.35 -8.48 -21.13
N GLY A 76 -36.26 -7.83 -21.54
CA GLY A 76 -34.93 -8.46 -21.59
C GLY A 76 -34.41 -8.82 -20.18
N PRO A 77 -33.39 -9.69 -20.09
CA PRO A 77 -32.80 -10.10 -18.82
C PRO A 77 -32.18 -8.88 -18.10
N ALA A 78 -32.13 -8.96 -16.77
CA ALA A 78 -31.41 -7.98 -15.96
C ALA A 78 -29.91 -8.07 -16.19
N GLY A 79 -29.22 -6.94 -16.13
CA GLY A 79 -27.77 -6.89 -16.18
C GLY A 79 -27.13 -7.35 -14.88
N ASP A 80 -25.83 -7.29 -14.80
CA ASP A 80 -25.06 -7.66 -13.61
C ASP A 80 -24.72 -6.43 -12.76
N LEU A 81 -24.61 -6.63 -11.46
CA LEU A 81 -24.13 -5.62 -10.53
C LEU A 81 -22.63 -5.84 -10.27
N HIS A 82 -21.86 -4.81 -10.53
CA HIS A 82 -20.43 -4.78 -10.22
C HIS A 82 -20.22 -4.03 -8.90
N VAL A 83 -19.61 -4.71 -7.92
CA VAL A 83 -19.30 -4.15 -6.60
C VAL A 83 -17.80 -4.07 -6.44
N THR A 84 -17.23 -2.87 -6.47
CA THR A 84 -15.81 -2.66 -6.22
C THR A 84 -15.59 -2.51 -4.73
N VAL A 85 -14.66 -3.32 -4.20
CA VAL A 85 -14.29 -3.32 -2.78
C VAL A 85 -13.19 -2.31 -2.56
N GLN A 86 -13.35 -1.49 -1.53
CA GLN A 86 -12.32 -0.57 -1.06
C GLN A 86 -11.89 -0.98 0.34
N VAL A 87 -10.60 -1.31 0.50
CA VAL A 87 -10.01 -1.71 1.78
C VAL A 87 -9.43 -0.48 2.47
N ARG A 88 -9.84 -0.21 3.72
CA ARG A 88 -9.27 0.89 4.49
C ARG A 88 -7.88 0.51 4.99
N PRO A 89 -6.89 1.42 4.90
CA PRO A 89 -5.59 1.21 5.51
C PRO A 89 -5.72 1.14 7.04
N ASP A 90 -4.95 0.25 7.65
CA ASP A 90 -4.87 0.09 9.09
C ASP A 90 -3.60 0.79 9.61
N PRO A 91 -3.62 1.44 10.81
CA PRO A 91 -2.45 2.14 11.35
C PRO A 91 -1.34 1.20 11.85
N ILE A 92 -1.64 -0.07 12.12
CA ILE A 92 -0.71 -1.06 12.68
C ILE A 92 -0.25 -2.05 11.62
N PHE A 93 -1.16 -2.41 10.69
CA PHE A 93 -0.93 -3.45 9.71
C PHE A 93 -0.77 -2.86 8.31
N VAL A 94 0.38 -3.09 7.71
CA VAL A 94 0.62 -2.78 6.30
C VAL A 94 0.52 -4.08 5.52
N ARG A 95 -0.44 -4.13 4.60
CA ARG A 95 -0.65 -5.31 3.76
C ARG A 95 0.24 -5.25 2.52
N ASP A 96 0.90 -6.36 2.22
CA ASP A 96 1.64 -6.61 0.98
C ASP A 96 1.13 -7.93 0.38
N GLU A 97 0.25 -7.83 -0.61
CA GLU A 97 -0.50 -8.96 -1.20
C GLU A 97 -1.23 -9.80 -0.13
N TYR A 98 -0.64 -10.91 0.29
CA TYR A 98 -1.17 -11.81 1.33
C TYR A 98 -0.38 -11.74 2.63
N ASP A 99 0.75 -11.06 2.63
CA ASP A 99 1.58 -10.89 3.81
C ASP A 99 1.22 -9.59 4.54
N ILE A 100 1.55 -9.55 5.83
CA ILE A 100 1.30 -8.39 6.69
C ILE A 100 2.61 -7.95 7.31
N HIS A 101 2.89 -6.68 7.24
CA HIS A 101 4.01 -6.04 7.91
C HIS A 101 3.50 -5.25 9.11
N THR A 102 4.18 -5.42 10.25
CA THR A 102 3.85 -4.72 11.51
C THR A 102 5.13 -4.30 12.19
N GLU A 103 5.16 -3.08 12.70
CA GLU A 103 6.28 -2.59 13.50
C GLU A 103 5.89 -2.57 14.97
N ILE A 104 6.77 -3.09 15.83
CA ILE A 104 6.56 -3.07 17.28
C ILE A 104 7.74 -2.40 17.98
N PRO A 105 7.48 -1.46 18.89
CA PRO A 105 8.52 -0.92 19.76
C PRO A 105 8.82 -1.91 20.88
N ILE A 106 10.10 -2.10 21.18
CA ILE A 106 10.58 -2.83 22.36
C ILE A 106 11.56 -1.97 23.15
N THR A 107 11.68 -2.25 24.42
CA THR A 107 12.65 -1.55 25.26
C THR A 107 14.07 -2.04 24.99
N TYR A 108 15.07 -1.22 25.32
CA TYR A 108 16.48 -1.59 25.24
C TYR A 108 16.78 -2.85 26.07
N GLY A 109 16.23 -2.94 27.30
CA GLY A 109 16.41 -4.12 28.15
C GLY A 109 15.84 -5.40 27.52
N GLN A 110 14.67 -5.33 26.90
CA GLN A 110 14.06 -6.45 26.18
C GLN A 110 14.90 -6.91 24.99
N ALA A 111 15.51 -5.97 24.28
CA ALA A 111 16.37 -6.28 23.14
C ALA A 111 17.70 -6.94 23.57
N VAL A 112 18.27 -6.51 24.69
CA VAL A 112 19.56 -7.00 25.18
C VAL A 112 19.43 -8.35 25.87
N LEU A 113 18.45 -8.48 26.77
CA LEU A 113 18.29 -9.68 27.64
C LEU A 113 17.43 -10.76 26.98
N GLY A 114 16.76 -10.43 25.86
CA GLY A 114 15.69 -11.26 25.31
C GLY A 114 14.40 -11.13 26.12
N SER A 115 13.29 -11.39 25.51
CA SER A 115 11.98 -11.32 26.17
C SER A 115 10.89 -12.00 25.35
N GLU A 116 9.75 -12.25 25.98
CA GLU A 116 8.52 -12.63 25.32
C GLU A 116 7.62 -11.40 25.15
N VAL A 117 7.28 -11.04 23.92
CA VAL A 117 6.43 -9.89 23.61
C VAL A 117 5.15 -10.36 22.94
N THR A 118 4.03 -9.78 23.33
CA THR A 118 2.73 -10.07 22.70
C THR A 118 2.54 -9.17 21.49
N VAL A 119 2.43 -9.80 20.32
CA VAL A 119 2.26 -9.12 19.02
C VAL A 119 0.82 -9.24 18.57
N PRO A 120 0.18 -8.15 18.08
CA PRO A 120 -1.12 -8.22 17.46
C PRO A 120 -1.01 -8.93 16.11
N CYS A 121 -2.00 -9.77 15.81
CA CYS A 121 -2.18 -10.43 14.53
C CYS A 121 -3.62 -10.21 14.06
N ILE A 122 -3.93 -10.50 12.81
CA ILE A 122 -5.31 -10.38 12.26
C ILE A 122 -6.32 -11.18 13.10
N ASP A 123 -5.92 -12.38 13.57
CA ASP A 123 -6.81 -13.29 14.31
C ASP A 123 -6.70 -13.14 15.84
N GLY A 124 -6.03 -12.09 16.32
CA GLY A 124 -5.85 -11.88 17.77
C GLY A 124 -4.42 -11.55 18.15
N LYS A 125 -3.89 -12.19 19.19
CA LYS A 125 -2.55 -11.91 19.75
C LYS A 125 -1.70 -13.18 19.75
N VAL A 126 -0.41 -13.04 19.44
CA VAL A 126 0.57 -14.15 19.45
C VAL A 126 1.77 -13.74 20.29
N LYS A 127 2.31 -14.66 21.03
CA LYS A 127 3.58 -14.48 21.75
C LYS A 127 4.74 -14.66 20.79
N LEU A 128 5.61 -13.66 20.74
CA LEU A 128 6.85 -13.66 19.98
C LEU A 128 8.02 -13.66 20.96
N THR A 129 8.88 -14.66 20.87
CA THR A 129 10.13 -14.71 21.64
C THR A 129 11.19 -13.90 20.91
N ILE A 130 11.71 -12.89 21.58
CA ILE A 130 12.82 -12.06 21.11
C ILE A 130 14.10 -12.61 21.70
N PRO A 131 15.07 -13.09 20.90
CA PRO A 131 16.36 -13.53 21.38
C PRO A 131 17.17 -12.39 22.00
N GLU A 132 18.08 -12.72 22.90
CA GLU A 132 19.05 -11.78 23.44
C GLU A 132 19.93 -11.17 22.34
N GLY A 133 20.30 -9.90 22.50
CA GLY A 133 21.12 -9.17 21.53
C GLY A 133 20.41 -8.80 20.23
N THR A 134 19.07 -8.88 20.18
CA THR A 134 18.28 -8.48 19.01
C THR A 134 18.51 -7.02 18.66
N GLN A 135 18.84 -6.76 17.40
CA GLN A 135 19.12 -5.40 16.90
C GLN A 135 17.83 -4.73 16.41
N SER A 136 17.79 -3.40 16.51
CA SER A 136 16.69 -2.61 15.92
C SER A 136 16.61 -2.85 14.40
N GLY A 137 15.39 -2.97 13.87
CA GLY A 137 15.15 -3.32 12.48
C GLY A 137 15.17 -4.82 12.18
N THR A 138 15.35 -5.69 13.20
CA THR A 138 15.25 -7.14 13.00
C THR A 138 13.82 -7.53 12.67
N VAL A 139 13.64 -8.38 11.65
CA VAL A 139 12.33 -8.83 11.18
C VAL A 139 12.11 -10.29 11.58
N PHE A 140 11.02 -10.55 12.28
CA PHE A 140 10.57 -11.88 12.66
C PHE A 140 9.38 -12.31 11.80
N ARG A 141 9.42 -13.53 11.28
CA ARG A 141 8.35 -14.09 10.45
C ARG A 141 7.43 -14.97 11.30
N LEU A 142 6.17 -14.61 11.37
CA LEU A 142 5.10 -15.41 11.96
C LEU A 142 4.35 -16.14 10.84
N ARG A 143 4.57 -17.43 10.71
CA ARG A 143 4.00 -18.25 9.63
C ARG A 143 2.49 -18.35 9.75
N ASN A 144 1.79 -18.29 8.61
CA ASN A 144 0.32 -18.40 8.49
C ASN A 144 -0.45 -17.36 9.33
N LYS A 145 0.14 -16.19 9.60
CA LYS A 145 -0.51 -15.08 10.32
C LYS A 145 -0.87 -13.89 9.43
N GLY A 146 -0.68 -14.04 8.13
CA GLY A 146 -1.09 -13.06 7.13
C GLY A 146 -2.55 -13.19 6.68
N VAL A 147 -2.88 -12.59 5.56
CA VAL A 147 -4.19 -12.58 4.92
C VAL A 147 -4.49 -13.93 4.30
N LYS A 148 -5.72 -14.39 4.40
CA LYS A 148 -6.19 -15.61 3.74
C LYS A 148 -6.13 -15.44 2.22
N ARG A 149 -5.65 -16.45 1.49
CA ARG A 149 -5.65 -16.43 0.03
C ARG A 149 -7.06 -16.66 -0.51
N LEU A 150 -7.42 -15.93 -1.56
CA LEU A 150 -8.71 -16.10 -2.24
C LEU A 150 -8.86 -17.55 -2.74
N ASN A 151 -10.03 -18.14 -2.45
CA ASN A 151 -10.38 -19.51 -2.88
C ASN A 151 -9.40 -20.61 -2.41
N ARG A 152 -8.59 -20.32 -1.38
CA ARG A 152 -7.66 -21.28 -0.78
C ARG A 152 -7.81 -21.31 0.73
N THR A 153 -7.25 -22.35 1.35
CA THR A 153 -7.23 -22.51 2.81
C THR A 153 -5.96 -21.95 3.45
N ASP A 154 -4.92 -21.76 2.65
CA ASP A 154 -3.63 -21.21 3.09
C ASP A 154 -3.69 -19.70 3.29
N ARG A 155 -2.74 -19.19 4.07
CA ARG A 155 -2.58 -17.77 4.40
C ARG A 155 -1.16 -17.33 4.07
N GLY A 156 -0.98 -16.04 3.90
CA GLY A 156 0.34 -15.41 3.95
C GLY A 156 0.93 -15.42 5.36
N ASP A 157 2.04 -14.76 5.52
CA ASP A 157 2.75 -14.64 6.77
C ASP A 157 2.66 -13.22 7.35
N GLN A 158 3.00 -13.08 8.62
CA GLN A 158 3.17 -11.76 9.20
C GLN A 158 4.65 -11.53 9.50
N PHE A 159 5.17 -10.41 9.03
CA PHE A 159 6.53 -9.93 9.27
C PHE A 159 6.48 -8.84 10.34
N VAL A 160 7.14 -9.11 11.45
CA VAL A 160 7.19 -8.21 12.60
C VAL A 160 8.55 -7.57 12.66
N THR A 161 8.63 -6.28 12.36
CA THR A 161 9.85 -5.49 12.51
C THR A 161 9.93 -4.96 13.93
N VAL A 162 11.02 -5.27 14.61
CA VAL A 162 11.26 -4.84 15.98
C VAL A 162 12.11 -3.59 15.99
N ASN A 163 11.59 -2.50 16.59
CA ASN A 163 12.30 -1.24 16.75
C ASN A 163 12.62 -0.99 18.22
N VAL A 164 13.91 -0.80 18.53
CA VAL A 164 14.33 -0.48 19.89
C VAL A 164 14.05 0.96 20.20
N GLU A 165 13.17 1.21 21.17
CA GLU A 165 12.86 2.54 21.65
C GLU A 165 13.88 3.00 22.71
N VAL A 166 14.46 4.18 22.48
CA VAL A 166 15.38 4.80 23.43
C VAL A 166 14.56 5.57 24.48
N PRO A 167 14.72 5.25 25.78
CA PRO A 167 13.96 5.91 26.84
C PRO A 167 14.31 7.39 26.95
N LYS A 168 13.26 8.22 27.15
CA LYS A 168 13.38 9.66 27.34
C LYS A 168 13.08 10.02 28.80
N ASN A 169 13.44 11.24 29.21
CA ASN A 169 13.11 11.83 30.53
C ASN A 169 13.61 11.01 31.72
N LEU A 170 14.83 10.45 31.63
CA LEU A 170 15.47 9.72 32.74
C LEU A 170 15.75 10.64 33.92
N ASN A 171 15.48 10.17 35.14
CA ASN A 171 15.88 10.82 36.36
C ASN A 171 17.39 10.64 36.63
N LYS A 172 17.93 11.34 37.65
CA LYS A 172 19.37 11.30 37.96
C LYS A 172 19.85 9.91 38.26
N ALA A 173 19.13 9.14 39.08
CA ALA A 173 19.52 7.79 39.48
C ALA A 173 19.55 6.82 38.26
N GLN A 174 18.59 6.94 37.35
CA GLN A 174 18.55 6.15 36.11
C GLN A 174 19.73 6.48 35.18
N LYS A 175 20.09 7.77 35.07
CA LYS A 175 21.26 8.22 34.29
C LYS A 175 22.56 7.66 34.89
N ASP A 176 22.69 7.68 36.20
CA ASP A 176 23.86 7.16 36.90
C ASP A 176 24.02 5.64 36.71
N LEU A 177 22.90 4.88 36.76
CA LEU A 177 22.92 3.43 36.50
C LEU A 177 23.27 3.15 35.01
N LEU A 178 22.70 3.90 34.07
CA LEU A 178 23.01 3.74 32.65
C LEU A 178 24.47 4.07 32.35
N SER A 179 25.03 5.10 32.99
CA SER A 179 26.43 5.47 32.85
C SER A 179 27.38 4.39 33.41
N LYS A 180 27.04 3.80 34.54
CA LYS A 180 27.79 2.65 35.07
C LYS A 180 27.74 1.42 34.19
N PHE A 181 26.57 1.14 33.62
CA PHE A 181 26.39 0.05 32.66
C PHE A 181 27.25 0.29 31.43
N GLU A 182 27.18 1.48 30.81
CA GLU A 182 27.96 1.83 29.61
C GLU A 182 29.48 1.73 29.89
N ALA A 183 29.92 2.19 31.07
CA ALA A 183 31.32 2.09 31.47
C ALA A 183 31.80 0.62 31.67
N SER A 184 30.89 -0.31 31.94
CA SER A 184 31.19 -1.74 32.06
C SER A 184 31.35 -2.46 30.75
N LEU A 185 30.86 -1.85 29.65
CA LEU A 185 30.90 -2.44 28.32
C LEU A 185 32.25 -2.18 27.63
N GLY A 186 32.76 -3.19 26.96
CA GLY A 186 34.00 -3.13 26.18
C GLY A 186 33.73 -3.05 24.67
N GLU A 187 34.79 -2.87 23.88
CA GLU A 187 34.70 -2.82 22.41
C GLU A 187 34.10 -4.10 21.79
N ASN A 188 34.27 -5.24 22.48
CA ASN A 188 33.75 -6.53 22.03
C ASN A 188 32.20 -6.61 22.07
N ASN A 189 31.55 -5.74 22.83
CA ASN A 189 30.10 -5.69 22.93
C ASN A 189 29.46 -4.96 21.70
N TYR A 190 30.27 -4.25 20.91
CA TYR A 190 29.79 -3.38 19.82
C TYR A 190 30.44 -3.73 18.47
N ASN A 191 30.14 -4.91 17.92
CA ASN A 191 30.74 -5.39 16.67
C ASN A 191 30.57 -4.45 15.47
N LYS A 192 29.39 -3.86 15.32
CA LYS A 192 29.11 -2.92 14.20
C LYS A 192 29.93 -1.64 14.36
N ARG A 193 30.03 -1.11 15.58
CA ARG A 193 30.83 0.09 15.89
C ARG A 193 32.32 -0.18 15.59
N LYS A 194 32.84 -1.29 16.06
CA LYS A 194 34.24 -1.70 15.81
C LYS A 194 34.52 -1.82 14.31
N SER A 195 33.70 -2.57 13.58
CA SER A 195 33.86 -2.75 12.14
C SER A 195 33.78 -1.42 11.38
N PHE A 196 32.92 -0.49 11.77
CA PHE A 196 32.84 0.83 11.16
C PHE A 196 34.13 1.64 11.36
N PHE A 197 34.62 1.74 12.60
CA PHE A 197 35.84 2.50 12.88
C PHE A 197 37.08 1.85 12.27
N ASP A 198 37.14 0.54 12.16
CA ASP A 198 38.22 -0.18 11.46
C ASP A 198 38.22 0.16 9.96
N LYS A 199 37.05 0.23 9.33
CA LYS A 199 36.93 0.69 7.94
C LYS A 199 37.34 2.14 7.76
N VAL A 200 36.96 3.02 8.69
CA VAL A 200 37.36 4.44 8.67
C VAL A 200 38.87 4.57 8.81
N LYS A 201 39.49 3.85 9.74
CA LYS A 201 40.95 3.85 9.91
C LYS A 201 41.67 3.41 8.63
N LYS A 202 41.22 2.30 8.02
CA LYS A 202 41.81 1.82 6.74
C LYS A 202 41.69 2.87 5.62
N ASN A 203 40.53 3.49 5.47
CA ASN A 203 40.31 4.51 4.44
C ASN A 203 41.19 5.74 4.67
N LEU A 204 41.32 6.19 5.92
CA LEU A 204 42.21 7.33 6.26
C LEU A 204 43.66 7.01 6.00
N THR A 205 44.14 5.79 6.24
CA THR A 205 45.48 5.35 5.93
C THR A 205 45.74 5.40 4.39
N VAL A 206 44.80 4.86 3.59
CA VAL A 206 44.89 4.90 2.14
C VAL A 206 44.90 6.33 1.59
N ILE A 207 44.09 7.23 2.17
CA ILE A 207 44.08 8.65 1.76
C ILE A 207 45.42 9.31 2.13
N SER A 208 45.95 9.05 3.33
CA SER A 208 47.25 9.60 3.74
C SER A 208 48.41 9.12 2.89
N ASP A 209 48.39 7.83 2.51
CA ASP A 209 49.40 7.25 1.63
C ASP A 209 49.32 7.80 0.18
N ASN A 210 48.09 7.97 -0.34
CA ASN A 210 47.87 8.61 -1.64
C ASN A 210 48.34 10.09 -1.65
N ILE A 211 48.12 10.82 -0.57
CA ILE A 211 48.62 12.20 -0.42
C ILE A 211 50.14 12.20 -0.32
N ARG A 212 50.76 11.26 0.39
CA ARG A 212 52.21 11.14 0.44
C ARG A 212 52.81 10.80 -0.93
N ILE A 213 52.22 9.88 -1.68
CA ILE A 213 52.67 9.57 -3.05
C ILE A 213 52.52 10.78 -3.97
N TYR A 214 51.43 11.51 -3.88
CA TYR A 214 51.21 12.72 -4.67
C TYR A 214 52.22 13.81 -4.36
N ASN A 215 52.57 14.03 -3.07
CA ASN A 215 53.58 15.02 -2.66
C ASN A 215 55.00 14.56 -2.94
N SER A 216 55.30 13.24 -2.96
CA SER A 216 56.61 12.72 -3.32
C SER A 216 56.88 12.76 -4.83
N SER A 217 55.85 12.74 -5.66
CA SER A 217 56.00 12.85 -7.14
C SER A 217 56.07 14.31 -7.63
N LYS A 218 55.80 15.31 -6.81
CA LYS A 218 56.09 16.72 -7.09
C LYS A 218 57.37 17.14 -6.40
N LYS A 219 58.56 16.74 -6.95
CA LYS A 219 59.79 17.50 -6.75
C LYS A 219 59.57 18.85 -7.46
N ILE A 220 59.26 19.89 -6.70
CA ILE A 220 59.26 21.26 -7.16
C ILE A 220 60.72 21.59 -7.47
N PRO A 221 61.08 21.96 -8.72
CA PRO A 221 62.43 22.45 -8.98
C PRO A 221 62.65 23.71 -8.14
N ALA A 222 63.75 23.72 -7.38
CA ALA A 222 64.22 24.87 -6.64
C ALA A 222 64.48 26.01 -7.61
N GLY A 223 63.62 27.02 -7.66
CA GLY A 223 63.84 28.18 -8.50
C GLY A 223 62.60 28.92 -8.93
N LEU A 224 61.71 29.29 -7.99
CA LEU A 224 60.78 30.41 -8.25
C LEU A 224 60.74 31.34 -7.04
N SER A 225 61.54 32.40 -7.17
CA SER A 225 61.51 33.58 -6.29
C SER A 225 60.15 34.26 -6.42
N LEU A 226 59.31 34.21 -5.37
CA LEU A 226 58.13 35.06 -5.25
C LEU A 226 58.58 36.51 -5.01
N ARG A 227 58.47 37.35 -6.02
CA ARG A 227 58.48 38.83 -5.83
C ARG A 227 57.10 39.22 -5.36
N SER A 228 57.06 39.82 -4.18
CA SER A 228 55.92 40.54 -3.62
C SER A 228 55.58 41.76 -4.49
N ALA A 229 54.30 41.91 -4.80
CA ALA A 229 53.63 43.19 -5.05
C ALA A 229 52.23 43.10 -4.40
#